data_8b79405d40e5ce180557da65271f03ea
#
_entry.id   8b79405d40e5ce180557da65271f03ea
#
_cell.length_a   1.000
_cell.length_b   1.000
_cell.length_c   1.000
_cell.angle_alpha   90.00
_cell.angle_beta   90.00
_cell.angle_gamma   90.00
#
_symmetry.space_group_name_H-M   'P 1'
#
loop_
_entity.id
_entity.type
_entity.pdbx_description
1 polymer ?
#
loop_
_entity_poly.entity_id
_entity_poly.type
_entity_poly.pdbx_seq_one_letter_code
_entity_poly.pdbx_strand_id
1 'polypeptide(L)'
;MKKFVQILIVTVFMTVLCPLASAYWEEGKPQEGQTVADIKTLAIAAPLYMEKKGYPTLEEYTNILNARGAKVSPKKYKVVPYDVIAKDILQTTGKDLYTLNRIAAVRVFRNKVAQYADAYLVPTVTTSRRTVLFFEVYSAATSELLYTYQIILASDELDDVKTYSDMVSLFYDAVGDEINKQKGDKVDEEKKARKEREKEERKAQREREKAAESAGK
;
A
#
# COMPACT_ATOMS: atom_id res chain seq x y z
N MET A 1 -42.69 -25.70 -25.56
CA MET A 1 -42.48 -24.27 -25.32
C MET A 1 -41.90 -23.96 -23.93
N LYS A 2 -42.38 -24.52 -22.80
CA LYS A 2 -41.81 -24.23 -21.46
C LYS A 2 -40.32 -24.53 -21.28
N LYS A 3 -39.81 -25.63 -21.88
CA LYS A 3 -38.35 -26.00 -21.79
C LYS A 3 -37.44 -25.04 -22.56
N PHE A 4 -37.91 -24.49 -23.69
CA PHE A 4 -37.16 -23.51 -24.47
C PHE A 4 -37.01 -22.16 -23.75
N VAL A 5 -38.06 -21.73 -23.05
CA VAL A 5 -38.04 -20.50 -22.25
C VAL A 5 -37.10 -20.61 -21.05
N GLN A 6 -37.04 -21.80 -20.41
CA GLN A 6 -36.11 -22.01 -19.30
C GLN A 6 -34.63 -22.01 -19.77
N ILE A 7 -34.31 -22.58 -20.93
CA ILE A 7 -32.96 -22.56 -21.49
C ILE A 7 -32.56 -21.12 -21.85
N LEU A 8 -33.50 -20.34 -22.42
CA LEU A 8 -33.23 -18.94 -22.78
C LEU A 8 -32.95 -18.06 -21.54
N ILE A 9 -33.73 -18.25 -20.46
CA ILE A 9 -33.55 -17.50 -19.22
C ILE A 9 -32.21 -17.87 -18.57
N VAL A 10 -31.79 -19.13 -18.56
CA VAL A 10 -30.50 -19.55 -18.01
C VAL A 10 -29.32 -18.99 -18.85
N THR A 11 -29.46 -18.95 -20.18
CA THR A 11 -28.43 -18.41 -21.06
C THR A 11 -28.29 -16.89 -20.90
N VAL A 12 -29.42 -16.16 -20.74
CA VAL A 12 -29.38 -14.70 -20.48
C VAL A 12 -28.84 -14.39 -19.09
N PHE A 13 -29.10 -15.24 -18.07
CA PHE A 13 -28.57 -15.06 -16.74
C PHE A 13 -27.04 -15.35 -16.67
N MET A 14 -26.54 -16.31 -17.47
CA MET A 14 -25.08 -16.57 -17.55
C MET A 14 -24.31 -15.48 -18.28
N THR A 15 -24.93 -14.76 -19.21
CA THR A 15 -24.26 -13.65 -19.92
C THR A 15 -24.24 -12.35 -19.08
N VAL A 16 -25.13 -12.20 -18.08
CA VAL A 16 -25.15 -11.03 -17.20
C VAL A 16 -24.19 -11.20 -16.01
N LEU A 17 -23.73 -12.44 -15.71
CA LEU A 17 -22.78 -12.75 -14.64
C LEU A 17 -21.34 -12.96 -15.12
N CYS A 18 -21.01 -12.63 -16.40
CA CYS A 18 -19.60 -12.47 -16.75
C CYS A 18 -19.10 -11.23 -16.00
N PRO A 19 -18.20 -11.36 -14.98
CA PRO A 19 -17.49 -10.20 -14.48
C PRO A 19 -16.82 -9.60 -15.71
N LEU A 20 -16.97 -8.29 -15.91
CA LEU A 20 -16.17 -7.52 -16.87
C LEU A 20 -14.73 -7.97 -16.62
N ALA A 21 -14.15 -8.67 -17.58
CA ALA A 21 -12.76 -9.12 -17.48
C ALA A 21 -11.94 -7.87 -17.20
N SER A 22 -11.31 -7.81 -16.04
CA SER A 22 -10.49 -6.65 -15.68
C SER A 22 -9.42 -6.51 -16.77
N ALA A 23 -9.34 -5.33 -17.38
CA ALA A 23 -8.36 -5.02 -18.41
C ALA A 23 -6.91 -5.01 -17.86
N TYR A 24 -6.74 -5.40 -16.60
CA TYR A 24 -5.45 -5.50 -15.91
C TYR A 24 -5.49 -6.63 -14.88
N TRP A 25 -4.30 -7.09 -14.50
CA TRP A 25 -4.07 -7.96 -13.36
C TRP A 25 -3.32 -7.20 -12.28
N GLU A 26 -3.75 -7.35 -11.03
CA GLU A 26 -3.15 -6.69 -9.87
C GLU A 26 -2.88 -7.67 -8.74
N GLU A 27 -1.80 -7.43 -8.00
CA GLU A 27 -1.45 -8.17 -6.80
C GLU A 27 -0.76 -7.25 -5.80
N GLY A 28 -1.28 -7.22 -4.57
CA GLY A 28 -0.67 -6.54 -3.44
C GLY A 28 -0.26 -7.54 -2.36
N LYS A 29 0.97 -7.42 -1.83
CA LYS A 29 1.49 -8.35 -0.83
C LYS A 29 2.35 -7.64 0.21
N PRO A 30 2.02 -7.75 1.51
CA PRO A 30 2.97 -7.39 2.56
C PRO A 30 4.18 -8.32 2.53
N GLN A 31 5.36 -7.79 2.84
CA GLN A 31 6.57 -8.58 2.99
C GLN A 31 6.45 -9.47 4.24
N GLU A 32 6.93 -10.70 4.15
CA GLU A 32 6.88 -11.65 5.27
C GLU A 32 7.57 -11.08 6.52
N GLY A 33 6.88 -11.15 7.65
CA GLY A 33 7.37 -10.61 8.93
C GLY A 33 7.32 -9.08 9.06
N GLN A 34 6.85 -8.36 8.04
CA GLN A 34 6.74 -6.90 8.05
C GLN A 34 5.28 -6.45 8.24
N THR A 35 5.11 -5.22 8.72
CA THR A 35 3.77 -4.63 8.94
C THR A 35 3.69 -3.23 8.34
N VAL A 36 2.54 -2.93 7.76
CA VAL A 36 2.17 -1.57 7.31
C VAL A 36 1.20 -0.88 8.27
N ALA A 37 0.76 -1.56 9.34
CA ALA A 37 -0.24 -1.04 10.27
C ALA A 37 0.14 0.30 10.91
N ASP A 38 1.42 0.56 11.08
CA ASP A 38 1.93 1.74 11.77
C ASP A 38 2.16 2.95 10.85
N ILE A 39 1.95 2.78 9.53
CA ILE A 39 2.10 3.86 8.55
C ILE A 39 0.98 4.89 8.77
N LYS A 40 1.38 6.11 9.13
CA LYS A 40 0.52 7.30 9.21
C LYS A 40 0.84 8.28 8.09
N THR A 41 2.08 8.26 7.61
CA THR A 41 2.57 9.15 6.57
C THR A 41 3.43 8.35 5.58
N LEU A 42 3.08 8.45 4.28
CA LEU A 42 3.77 7.83 3.16
C LEU A 42 4.39 8.92 2.27
N ALA A 43 5.71 8.95 2.15
CA ALA A 43 6.42 9.83 1.22
C ALA A 43 6.49 9.19 -0.16
N ILE A 44 6.41 10.00 -1.22
CA ILE A 44 6.68 9.55 -2.59
C ILE A 44 8.16 9.80 -2.88
N ALA A 45 8.90 8.78 -3.31
CA ALA A 45 10.26 8.94 -3.86
C ALA A 45 10.19 9.27 -5.36
N ALA A 46 11.32 9.73 -5.93
CA ALA A 46 11.41 9.95 -7.37
C ALA A 46 11.09 8.67 -8.15
N PRO A 47 10.15 8.71 -9.12
CA PRO A 47 9.75 7.55 -9.89
C PRO A 47 10.89 6.96 -10.72
N LEU A 48 10.89 5.65 -10.86
CA LEU A 48 11.67 4.90 -11.82
C LEU A 48 10.88 4.80 -13.12
N TYR A 49 11.05 5.78 -14.00
CA TYR A 49 10.27 5.90 -15.21
C TYR A 49 11.16 6.19 -16.42
N MET A 50 11.02 5.39 -17.46
CA MET A 50 11.65 5.66 -18.76
C MET A 50 10.57 6.16 -19.71
N GLU A 51 10.67 7.42 -20.10
CA GLU A 51 9.74 8.02 -21.06
C GLU A 51 9.78 7.29 -22.39
N LYS A 52 8.61 7.06 -22.96
CA LYS A 52 8.43 6.45 -24.26
C LYS A 52 7.34 7.20 -25.02
N LYS A 53 7.53 7.39 -26.31
CA LYS A 53 6.54 8.06 -27.17
C LYS A 53 5.19 7.36 -27.10
N GLY A 54 4.13 8.11 -26.85
CA GLY A 54 2.76 7.61 -26.73
C GLY A 54 2.36 7.18 -25.31
N TYR A 55 3.27 7.36 -24.34
CA TYR A 55 3.04 7.13 -22.91
C TYR A 55 3.02 8.45 -22.15
N PRO A 56 2.48 8.52 -20.94
CA PRO A 56 2.61 9.71 -20.11
C PRO A 56 4.09 10.11 -19.93
N THR A 57 4.37 11.39 -19.87
CA THR A 57 5.70 11.88 -19.53
C THR A 57 6.00 11.62 -18.04
N LEU A 58 7.27 11.73 -17.64
CA LEU A 58 7.66 11.63 -16.22
C LEU A 58 6.94 12.69 -15.38
N GLU A 59 6.77 13.90 -15.92
CA GLU A 59 6.04 14.97 -15.24
C GLU A 59 4.56 14.62 -15.05
N GLU A 60 3.89 14.14 -16.10
CA GLU A 60 2.49 13.71 -16.02
C GLU A 60 2.32 12.56 -15.01
N TYR A 61 3.21 11.57 -15.04
CA TYR A 61 3.17 10.47 -14.09
C TYR A 61 3.39 10.93 -12.64
N THR A 62 4.34 11.84 -12.43
CA THR A 62 4.57 12.44 -11.10
C THR A 62 3.35 13.23 -10.63
N ASN A 63 2.72 13.99 -11.51
CA ASN A 63 1.49 14.72 -11.21
C ASN A 63 0.32 13.79 -10.89
N ILE A 64 0.21 12.64 -11.56
CA ILE A 64 -0.76 11.61 -11.24
C ILE A 64 -0.54 11.08 -9.83
N LEU A 65 0.69 10.69 -9.47
CA LEU A 65 1.04 10.20 -8.14
C LEU A 65 0.66 11.22 -7.06
N ASN A 66 1.03 12.48 -7.25
CA ASN A 66 0.74 13.56 -6.30
C ASN A 66 -0.78 13.82 -6.18
N ALA A 67 -1.48 13.93 -7.32
CA ALA A 67 -2.91 14.24 -7.35
C ALA A 67 -3.76 13.12 -6.74
N ARG A 68 -3.40 11.85 -6.95
CA ARG A 68 -4.10 10.71 -6.36
C ARG A 68 -3.72 10.55 -4.89
N GLY A 69 -2.46 10.76 -4.53
CA GLY A 69 -2.01 10.77 -3.13
C GLY A 69 -2.72 11.84 -2.29
N ALA A 70 -2.94 13.03 -2.85
CA ALA A 70 -3.69 14.10 -2.17
C ALA A 70 -5.17 13.76 -1.92
N LYS A 71 -5.76 12.79 -2.64
CA LYS A 71 -7.15 12.32 -2.44
C LYS A 71 -7.28 11.21 -1.41
N VAL A 72 -6.17 10.64 -0.95
CA VAL A 72 -6.20 9.63 0.11
C VAL A 72 -6.82 10.23 1.36
N SER A 73 -7.77 9.51 1.96
CA SER A 73 -8.42 9.98 3.20
C SER A 73 -7.38 10.14 4.32
N PRO A 74 -7.30 11.30 4.98
CA PRO A 74 -6.40 11.51 6.13
C PRO A 74 -6.64 10.53 7.29
N LYS A 75 -7.81 9.88 7.32
CA LYS A 75 -8.12 8.82 8.30
C LYS A 75 -7.38 7.51 7.99
N LYS A 76 -7.03 7.26 6.72
CA LYS A 76 -6.22 6.12 6.31
C LYS A 76 -4.73 6.42 6.59
N TYR A 77 -4.16 7.37 5.87
CA TYR A 77 -2.79 7.88 6.03
C TYR A 77 -2.62 9.17 5.22
N LYS A 78 -1.53 9.90 5.46
CA LYS A 78 -1.17 11.12 4.70
C LYS A 78 -0.11 10.79 3.66
N VAL A 79 -0.22 11.37 2.47
CA VAL A 79 0.81 11.26 1.42
C VAL A 79 1.62 12.56 1.34
N VAL A 80 2.94 12.45 1.29
CA VAL A 80 3.88 13.59 1.14
C VAL A 80 4.54 13.49 -0.22
N PRO A 81 4.32 14.47 -1.11
CA PRO A 81 4.93 14.52 -2.44
C PRO A 81 6.45 14.60 -2.41
N TYR A 82 7.12 14.07 -3.45
CA TYR A 82 8.57 14.11 -3.58
C TYR A 82 9.14 15.53 -3.62
N ASP A 83 8.49 16.43 -4.36
CA ASP A 83 8.91 17.83 -4.52
C ASP A 83 8.92 18.60 -3.19
N VAL A 84 7.98 18.31 -2.30
CA VAL A 84 7.94 18.90 -0.94
C VAL A 84 9.20 18.52 -0.15
N ILE A 85 9.58 17.24 -0.18
CA ILE A 85 10.78 16.74 0.50
C ILE A 85 12.05 17.25 -0.18
N ALA A 86 12.09 17.21 -1.52
CA ALA A 86 13.24 17.67 -2.28
C ALA A 86 13.53 19.17 -2.05
N LYS A 87 12.49 20.00 -2.00
CA LYS A 87 12.60 21.42 -1.69
C LYS A 87 13.15 21.68 -0.29
N ASP A 88 12.67 20.95 0.69
CA ASP A 88 13.14 21.10 2.08
C ASP A 88 14.58 20.60 2.23
N ILE A 89 14.94 19.48 1.58
CA ILE A 89 16.34 19.01 1.54
C ILE A 89 17.25 20.05 0.91
N LEU A 90 16.84 20.70 -0.19
CA LEU A 90 17.59 21.77 -0.80
C LEU A 90 17.80 22.93 0.17
N GLN A 91 16.75 23.38 0.85
CA GLN A 91 16.80 24.48 1.81
C GLN A 91 17.69 24.18 3.02
N THR A 92 17.62 22.94 3.55
CA THR A 92 18.32 22.56 4.78
C THR A 92 19.75 22.08 4.57
N THR A 93 20.07 21.55 3.38
CA THR A 93 21.37 20.90 3.13
C THR A 93 22.14 21.50 1.95
N GLY A 94 21.50 22.37 1.16
CA GLY A 94 22.03 22.91 -0.12
C GLY A 94 22.12 21.86 -1.24
N LYS A 95 21.60 20.66 -1.06
CA LYS A 95 21.65 19.58 -2.05
C LYS A 95 20.37 19.54 -2.86
N ASP A 96 20.47 19.83 -4.15
CA ASP A 96 19.36 19.74 -5.08
C ASP A 96 19.24 18.30 -5.62
N LEU A 97 18.18 17.57 -5.21
CA LEU A 97 17.94 16.19 -5.62
C LEU A 97 17.69 16.04 -7.13
N TYR A 98 17.28 17.11 -7.82
CA TYR A 98 17.03 17.08 -9.27
C TYR A 98 18.32 17.20 -10.09
N THR A 99 19.38 17.79 -9.53
CA THR A 99 20.67 17.98 -10.20
C THR A 99 21.69 16.88 -9.87
N LEU A 100 21.47 16.14 -8.78
CA LEU A 100 22.32 15.01 -8.42
C LEU A 100 22.11 13.83 -9.38
N ASN A 101 23.20 13.06 -9.59
CA ASN A 101 23.01 11.76 -10.21
C ASN A 101 22.09 10.88 -9.33
N ARG A 102 21.40 9.94 -9.97
CA ARG A 102 20.37 9.12 -9.33
C ARG A 102 20.82 8.45 -8.03
N ILE A 103 22.01 7.85 -8.01
CA ILE A 103 22.53 7.13 -6.82
C ILE A 103 22.71 8.09 -5.65
N ALA A 104 23.26 9.28 -5.90
CA ALA A 104 23.43 10.32 -4.89
C ALA A 104 22.09 10.87 -4.41
N ALA A 105 21.15 11.13 -5.33
CA ALA A 105 19.80 11.61 -5.00
C ALA A 105 19.04 10.60 -4.11
N VAL A 106 19.02 9.33 -4.48
CA VAL A 106 18.39 8.26 -3.68
C VAL A 106 19.04 8.16 -2.30
N ARG A 107 20.36 8.22 -2.20
CA ARG A 107 21.07 8.17 -0.90
C ARG A 107 20.68 9.35 -0.02
N VAL A 108 20.66 10.56 -0.56
CA VAL A 108 20.29 11.76 0.21
C VAL A 108 18.84 11.68 0.65
N PHE A 109 17.92 11.30 -0.26
CA PHE A 109 16.50 11.13 0.06
C PHE A 109 16.30 10.11 1.18
N ARG A 110 16.87 8.90 1.05
CA ARG A 110 16.74 7.82 2.06
C ARG A 110 17.27 8.22 3.43
N ASN A 111 18.36 8.98 3.49
CA ASN A 111 18.93 9.47 4.76
C ASN A 111 18.06 10.54 5.44
N LYS A 112 17.11 11.12 4.74
CA LYS A 112 16.29 12.24 5.23
C LYS A 112 14.82 11.91 5.35
N VAL A 113 14.29 10.94 4.60
CA VAL A 113 12.87 10.67 4.49
C VAL A 113 12.18 10.33 5.82
N ALA A 114 12.90 9.74 6.78
CA ALA A 114 12.37 9.46 8.12
C ALA A 114 12.01 10.73 8.93
N GLN A 115 12.45 11.91 8.51
CA GLN A 115 12.06 13.19 9.11
C GLN A 115 10.67 13.65 8.62
N TYR A 116 10.15 13.08 7.54
CA TYR A 116 8.93 13.51 6.87
C TYR A 116 7.83 12.43 6.87
N ALA A 117 8.20 11.16 6.96
CA ALA A 117 7.27 10.05 6.82
C ALA A 117 7.72 8.80 7.57
N ASP A 118 6.75 7.92 7.85
CA ASP A 118 6.98 6.60 8.45
C ASP A 118 7.47 5.59 7.40
N ALA A 119 6.99 5.77 6.17
CA ALA A 119 7.34 4.93 5.03
C ALA A 119 7.51 5.77 3.75
N TYR A 120 8.17 5.19 2.74
CA TYR A 120 8.26 5.83 1.43
C TYR A 120 7.97 4.85 0.30
N LEU A 121 7.28 5.37 -0.71
CA LEU A 121 6.92 4.68 -1.94
C LEU A 121 8.00 4.89 -2.99
N VAL A 122 8.44 3.82 -3.64
CA VAL A 122 9.26 3.85 -4.87
C VAL A 122 8.39 3.36 -6.02
N PRO A 123 7.82 4.25 -6.85
CA PRO A 123 7.05 3.85 -8.01
C PRO A 123 7.98 3.54 -9.18
N THR A 124 7.76 2.41 -9.83
CA THR A 124 8.54 1.96 -11.01
C THR A 124 7.59 1.59 -12.13
N VAL A 125 7.87 2.05 -13.34
CA VAL A 125 7.13 1.64 -14.54
C VAL A 125 8.09 1.01 -15.54
N THR A 126 7.73 -0.17 -16.02
CA THR A 126 8.43 -0.86 -17.10
C THR A 126 7.49 -1.08 -18.28
N THR A 127 7.99 -0.85 -19.50
CA THR A 127 7.19 -0.86 -20.75
C THR A 127 7.82 -1.76 -21.81
N SER A 128 8.21 -2.99 -21.48
CA SER A 128 8.83 -3.91 -22.45
C SER A 128 7.78 -4.54 -23.39
N ARG A 129 7.25 -5.70 -23.04
CA ARG A 129 6.17 -6.39 -23.78
C ARG A 129 4.78 -5.97 -23.30
N ARG A 130 4.67 -5.63 -22.04
CA ARG A 130 3.47 -5.08 -21.38
C ARG A 130 3.92 -3.97 -20.45
N THR A 131 3.02 -3.06 -20.18
CA THR A 131 3.24 -2.06 -19.14
C THR A 131 2.98 -2.66 -17.79
N VAL A 132 3.96 -2.54 -16.91
CA VAL A 132 3.89 -2.99 -15.53
C VAL A 132 4.22 -1.82 -14.61
N LEU A 133 3.30 -1.52 -13.69
CA LEU A 133 3.50 -0.57 -12.63
C LEU A 133 3.83 -1.35 -11.35
N PHE A 134 5.01 -1.07 -10.78
CA PHE A 134 5.42 -1.58 -9.48
C PHE A 134 5.40 -0.45 -8.46
N PHE A 135 4.89 -0.76 -7.29
CA PHE A 135 4.86 0.13 -6.15
C PHE A 135 5.48 -0.59 -4.97
N GLU A 136 6.64 -0.15 -4.57
CA GLU A 136 7.37 -0.71 -3.43
C GLU A 136 7.34 0.27 -2.28
N VAL A 137 6.81 -0.16 -1.13
CA VAL A 137 6.74 0.65 0.08
C VAL A 137 7.81 0.18 1.05
N TYR A 138 8.67 1.08 1.45
CA TYR A 138 9.78 0.83 2.36
C TYR A 138 9.60 1.58 3.68
N SER A 139 10.09 1.02 4.77
CA SER A 139 10.23 1.73 6.03
C SER A 139 11.17 2.93 5.87
N ALA A 140 10.74 4.11 6.30
CA ALA A 140 11.59 5.29 6.26
C ALA A 140 12.76 5.19 7.27
N ALA A 141 12.56 4.49 8.38
CA ALA A 141 13.57 4.33 9.43
C ALA A 141 14.62 3.28 9.08
N THR A 142 14.20 2.10 8.59
CA THR A 142 15.11 0.95 8.36
C THR A 142 15.45 0.73 6.88
N SER A 143 14.68 1.30 5.97
CA SER A 143 14.70 1.03 4.52
C SER A 143 14.40 -0.43 4.17
N GLU A 144 13.75 -1.17 5.05
CA GLU A 144 13.24 -2.50 4.77
C GLU A 144 11.98 -2.42 3.91
N LEU A 145 11.79 -3.36 3.01
CA LEU A 145 10.60 -3.48 2.19
C LEU A 145 9.42 -3.93 3.07
N LEU A 146 8.35 -3.17 3.08
CA LEU A 146 7.14 -3.46 3.87
C LEU A 146 6.01 -4.07 3.03
N TYR A 147 5.85 -3.55 1.80
CA TYR A 147 4.73 -3.89 0.95
C TYR A 147 5.09 -3.74 -0.52
N THR A 148 4.60 -4.63 -1.35
CA THR A 148 4.68 -4.52 -2.81
C THR A 148 3.28 -4.54 -3.40
N TYR A 149 3.09 -3.77 -4.48
CA TYR A 149 1.90 -3.81 -5.29
C TYR A 149 2.28 -3.74 -6.75
N GLN A 150 1.72 -4.61 -7.55
CA GLN A 150 2.02 -4.71 -8.97
C GLN A 150 0.73 -4.69 -9.77
N ILE A 151 0.74 -3.94 -10.87
CA ILE A 151 -0.33 -3.94 -11.86
C ILE A 151 0.28 -4.23 -13.23
N ILE A 152 -0.29 -5.19 -13.94
CA ILE A 152 0.07 -5.53 -15.32
C ILE A 152 -1.10 -5.13 -16.21
N LEU A 153 -0.89 -4.16 -17.11
CA LEU A 153 -1.91 -3.78 -18.08
C LEU A 153 -2.12 -4.87 -19.13
N ALA A 154 -3.36 -5.08 -19.53
CA ALA A 154 -3.67 -5.94 -20.66
C ALA A 154 -3.08 -5.35 -21.96
N SER A 155 -2.90 -6.18 -22.98
CA SER A 155 -2.24 -5.78 -24.23
C SER A 155 -3.07 -4.81 -25.08
N ASP A 156 -4.36 -4.73 -24.82
CA ASP A 156 -5.35 -3.85 -25.46
C ASP A 156 -5.68 -2.61 -24.65
N GLU A 157 -5.12 -2.48 -23.43
CA GLU A 157 -5.31 -1.30 -22.59
C GLU A 157 -4.45 -0.15 -23.09
N LEU A 158 -5.00 1.07 -23.01
CA LEU A 158 -4.28 2.27 -23.42
C LEU A 158 -3.28 2.70 -22.35
N ASP A 159 -2.06 2.98 -22.78
CA ASP A 159 -1.03 3.58 -21.94
C ASP A 159 -1.19 5.11 -21.87
N ASP A 160 -2.37 5.58 -21.42
CA ASP A 160 -2.71 6.98 -21.31
C ASP A 160 -2.72 7.50 -19.86
N VAL A 161 -2.84 8.82 -19.71
CA VAL A 161 -2.89 9.50 -18.42
C VAL A 161 -4.05 9.00 -17.55
N LYS A 162 -5.20 8.67 -18.15
CA LYS A 162 -6.38 8.19 -17.43
C LYS A 162 -6.12 6.81 -16.84
N THR A 163 -5.62 5.88 -17.66
CA THR A 163 -5.29 4.51 -17.23
C THR A 163 -4.28 4.52 -16.10
N TYR A 164 -3.17 5.29 -16.22
CA TYR A 164 -2.19 5.41 -15.14
C TYR A 164 -2.79 6.03 -13.88
N SER A 165 -3.68 7.01 -14.04
CA SER A 165 -4.37 7.64 -12.92
C SER A 165 -5.27 6.67 -12.16
N ASP A 166 -5.96 5.78 -12.86
CA ASP A 166 -6.81 4.77 -12.26
C ASP A 166 -5.96 3.70 -11.56
N MET A 167 -4.85 3.25 -12.17
CA MET A 167 -3.91 2.30 -11.58
C MET A 167 -3.26 2.83 -10.29
N VAL A 168 -2.84 4.10 -10.29
CA VAL A 168 -2.29 4.75 -9.10
C VAL A 168 -3.33 4.85 -7.98
N SER A 169 -4.60 5.04 -8.32
CA SER A 169 -5.69 5.05 -7.32
C SER A 169 -5.85 3.68 -6.66
N LEU A 170 -5.84 2.60 -7.46
CA LEU A 170 -5.92 1.22 -6.94
C LEU A 170 -4.79 0.93 -5.94
N PHE A 171 -3.56 1.36 -6.25
CA PHE A 171 -2.43 1.21 -5.33
C PHE A 171 -2.69 1.92 -3.99
N TYR A 172 -3.10 3.20 -4.01
CA TYR A 172 -3.34 3.95 -2.78
C TYR A 172 -4.50 3.37 -1.95
N ASP A 173 -5.53 2.86 -2.61
CA ASP A 173 -6.63 2.20 -1.93
C ASP A 173 -6.19 0.87 -1.31
N ALA A 174 -5.45 0.04 -2.05
CA ALA A 174 -4.93 -1.24 -1.59
C ALA A 174 -4.01 -1.10 -0.36
N VAL A 175 -3.08 -0.13 -0.36
CA VAL A 175 -2.25 0.16 0.81
C VAL A 175 -3.11 0.59 2.00
N GLY A 176 -4.09 1.46 1.77
CA GLY A 176 -4.98 1.93 2.83
C GLY A 176 -5.81 0.81 3.45
N ASP A 177 -6.26 -0.11 2.63
CA ASP A 177 -7.07 -1.25 3.07
C ASP A 177 -6.19 -2.26 3.84
N GLU A 178 -4.96 -2.52 3.39
CA GLU A 178 -4.02 -3.38 4.11
C GLU A 178 -3.62 -2.78 5.47
N ILE A 179 -3.38 -1.46 5.55
CA ILE A 179 -3.14 -0.75 6.82
C ILE A 179 -4.31 -0.96 7.79
N ASN A 180 -5.54 -0.80 7.32
CA ASN A 180 -6.73 -0.95 8.17
C ASN A 180 -6.93 -2.39 8.62
N LYS A 181 -6.72 -3.35 7.73
CA LYS A 181 -6.79 -4.79 8.03
C LYS A 181 -5.81 -5.16 9.14
N GLN A 182 -4.53 -4.84 8.96
CA GLN A 182 -3.49 -5.17 9.95
C GLN A 182 -3.68 -4.44 11.29
N LYS A 183 -4.25 -3.21 11.30
CA LYS A 183 -4.66 -2.55 12.54
C LYS A 183 -5.77 -3.31 13.25
N GLY A 184 -6.75 -3.81 12.52
CA GLY A 184 -7.82 -4.65 13.06
C GLY A 184 -7.29 -5.92 13.69
N ASP A 185 -6.43 -6.63 12.98
CA ASP A 185 -5.79 -7.87 13.44
C ASP A 185 -4.99 -7.65 14.75
N LYS A 186 -4.18 -6.59 14.83
CA LYS A 186 -3.45 -6.22 16.07
C LYS A 186 -4.38 -5.99 17.27
N VAL A 187 -5.46 -5.24 17.06
CA VAL A 187 -6.44 -4.95 18.14
C VAL A 187 -7.11 -6.24 18.63
N ASP A 188 -7.40 -7.17 17.74
CA ASP A 188 -8.05 -8.43 18.13
C ASP A 188 -7.07 -9.39 18.82
N GLU A 189 -5.81 -9.42 18.41
CA GLU A 189 -4.74 -10.13 19.11
C GLU A 189 -4.51 -9.59 20.53
N GLU A 190 -4.43 -8.26 20.70
CA GLU A 190 -4.29 -7.65 22.02
C GLU A 190 -5.47 -7.96 22.94
N LYS A 191 -6.71 -7.90 22.42
CA LYS A 191 -7.90 -8.28 23.19
C LYS A 191 -7.86 -9.74 23.62
N LYS A 192 -7.42 -10.63 22.74
CA LYS A 192 -7.29 -12.06 23.01
C LYS A 192 -6.24 -12.32 24.09
N ALA A 193 -5.06 -11.73 23.96
CA ALA A 193 -3.99 -11.83 24.93
C ALA A 193 -4.40 -11.28 26.31
N ARG A 194 -5.15 -10.15 26.35
CA ARG A 194 -5.69 -9.61 27.60
C ARG A 194 -6.66 -10.57 28.27
N LYS A 195 -7.59 -11.15 27.52
CA LYS A 195 -8.55 -12.13 28.05
C LYS A 195 -7.85 -13.39 28.61
N GLU A 196 -6.78 -13.83 27.96
CA GLU A 196 -6.00 -14.98 28.45
C GLU A 196 -5.30 -14.66 29.77
N ARG A 197 -4.65 -13.49 29.88
CA ARG A 197 -4.03 -13.02 31.12
C ARG A 197 -5.04 -12.91 32.27
N GLU A 198 -6.19 -12.27 32.03
CA GLU A 198 -7.26 -12.18 33.05
C GLU A 198 -7.76 -13.56 33.50
N LYS A 199 -7.81 -14.54 32.59
CA LYS A 199 -8.20 -15.91 32.91
C LYS A 199 -7.16 -16.65 33.79
N GLU A 200 -5.88 -16.44 33.46
CA GLU A 200 -4.77 -16.99 34.24
C GLU A 200 -4.70 -16.39 35.65
N GLU A 201 -4.84 -15.06 35.75
CA GLU A 201 -4.88 -14.36 37.05
C GLU A 201 -6.02 -14.85 37.94
N ARG A 202 -7.22 -14.98 37.37
CA ARG A 202 -8.37 -15.55 38.12
C ARG A 202 -8.12 -16.98 38.56
N LYS A 203 -7.43 -17.81 37.75
CA LYS A 203 -7.08 -19.16 38.10
C LYS A 203 -6.06 -19.18 39.23
N ALA A 204 -5.01 -18.40 39.13
CA ALA A 204 -3.99 -18.25 40.17
C ALA A 204 -4.58 -17.72 41.50
N GLN A 205 -5.51 -16.79 41.44
CA GLN A 205 -6.19 -16.30 42.63
C GLN A 205 -7.01 -17.38 43.31
N ARG A 206 -7.80 -18.16 42.56
CA ARG A 206 -8.57 -19.27 43.11
C ARG A 206 -7.67 -20.36 43.75
N GLU A 207 -6.50 -20.62 43.17
CA GLU A 207 -5.54 -21.57 43.72
C GLU A 207 -4.94 -21.05 45.06
N ARG A 208 -4.64 -19.75 45.13
CA ARG A 208 -4.17 -19.09 46.37
C ARG A 208 -5.24 -19.13 47.48
N GLU A 209 -6.48 -18.84 47.14
CA GLU A 209 -7.62 -18.91 48.08
C GLU A 209 -7.79 -20.32 48.62
N LYS A 210 -7.75 -21.36 47.78
CA LYS A 210 -7.82 -22.75 48.20
C LYS A 210 -6.64 -23.18 49.06
N ALA A 211 -5.43 -22.72 48.76
CA ALA A 211 -4.23 -23.00 49.55
C ALA A 211 -4.32 -22.31 50.92
N ALA A 212 -4.82 -21.11 51.01
CA ALA A 212 -5.04 -20.39 52.28
C ALA A 212 -6.10 -21.07 53.15
N GLU A 213 -7.18 -21.56 52.54
CA GLU A 213 -8.25 -22.28 53.24
C GLU A 213 -7.79 -23.65 53.79
N SER A 214 -6.88 -24.30 53.06
CA SER A 214 -6.28 -25.61 53.53
C SER A 214 -5.22 -25.43 54.61
N ALA A 215 -4.56 -24.27 54.72
CA ALA A 215 -3.53 -24.00 55.72
C ALA A 215 -4.11 -23.47 57.05
N GLY A 216 -5.40 -23.10 57.07
CA GLY A 216 -6.09 -22.60 58.27
C GLY A 216 -6.88 -23.64 59.04
N LYS A 217 -6.81 -24.92 58.65
CA LYS A 217 -7.38 -26.07 59.36
C LYS A 217 -6.27 -26.89 60.03
#